data_bac09ab8cb13686588c1da635ccc7a4e
#
_entry.id   bac09ab8cb13686588c1da635ccc7a4e
#
_cell.length_a   1.000
_cell.length_b   1.000
_cell.length_c   1.000
_cell.angle_alpha   90.00
_cell.angle_beta   90.00
_cell.angle_gamma   90.00
#
_symmetry.space_group_name_H-M   'P 1'
#
loop_
_entity.id
_entity.type
_entity.pdbx_description
1 polymer ?
#
loop_
_entity_poly.entity_id
_entity_poly.type
_entity_poly.pdbx_seq_one_letter_code
_entity_poly.pdbx_strand_id
1 'polypeptide(L)'
;MRRSSIFLIHLTLLLIAISSVSGKLNAKERHIHLISTGWHVGIVVPVDNILKRNLPESLSFPKAGFLEISWGEKDFYQASDPSFVMAFNALLTSSPSVIHLYGFSNGVNLVFEKAEIIKINLNEGNYSNLLNFIHKSFIRNANGSSRLEGPGLYGIKNSRFYSANGKFHLLNTCNTWAANAITNAGVKVDFQNIVTAEGLMSEVRNSMLKK
;
A
#
# COMPACT_ATOMS: atom_id res chain seq x y z
N MET A 1 52.18 39.65 31.67
CA MET A 1 51.40 39.39 30.45
C MET A 1 51.46 37.90 30.05
N ARG A 2 50.79 37.00 30.79
CA ARG A 2 50.77 35.53 30.48
C ARG A 2 49.56 34.82 31.12
N ARG A 3 48.36 35.38 30.97
CA ARG A 3 47.14 34.73 31.51
C ARG A 3 45.94 34.64 30.54
N SER A 4 46.09 35.13 29.30
CA SER A 4 44.96 35.16 28.34
C SER A 4 44.91 33.99 27.33
N SER A 5 45.96 33.18 27.22
CA SER A 5 46.03 32.12 26.18
C SER A 5 45.43 30.76 26.63
N ILE A 6 45.25 30.52 27.91
CA ILE A 6 44.73 29.23 28.41
C ILE A 6 43.19 29.18 28.37
N PHE A 7 42.52 30.34 28.43
CA PHE A 7 41.04 30.40 28.39
C PHE A 7 40.45 30.16 27.00
N LEU A 8 41.21 30.44 25.93
CA LEU A 8 40.73 30.26 24.56
C LEU A 8 40.76 28.79 24.10
N ILE A 9 41.66 27.96 24.64
CA ILE A 9 41.83 26.56 24.28
C ILE A 9 40.71 25.66 24.86
N HIS A 10 40.19 26.02 26.03
CA HIS A 10 39.09 25.27 26.64
C HIS A 10 37.71 25.53 26.03
N LEU A 11 37.51 26.71 25.40
CA LEU A 11 36.25 27.04 24.73
C LEU A 11 36.11 26.35 23.34
N THR A 12 37.25 26.12 22.64
CA THR A 12 37.25 25.42 21.36
C THR A 12 37.04 23.91 21.50
N LEU A 13 37.49 23.29 22.61
CA LEU A 13 37.28 21.85 22.85
C LEU A 13 35.82 21.54 23.29
N LEU A 14 35.11 22.48 23.87
CA LEU A 14 33.70 22.30 24.26
C LEU A 14 32.74 22.37 23.07
N LEU A 15 33.09 23.07 21.98
CA LEU A 15 32.29 23.17 20.76
C LEU A 15 32.40 21.96 19.83
N ILE A 16 33.44 21.13 19.98
CA ILE A 16 33.62 19.91 19.17
C ILE A 16 32.86 18.69 19.77
N ALA A 17 32.48 18.75 21.04
CA ALA A 17 31.76 17.64 21.70
C ALA A 17 30.24 17.62 21.46
N ILE A 18 29.66 18.66 20.81
CA ILE A 18 28.21 18.76 20.58
C ILE A 18 27.77 18.20 19.20
N SER A 19 28.70 17.85 18.33
CA SER A 19 28.38 17.45 16.94
C SER A 19 28.27 15.94 16.69
N SER A 20 28.21 15.10 17.71
CA SER A 20 28.21 13.62 17.53
C SER A 20 27.00 12.89 18.10
N VAL A 21 25.96 13.60 18.54
CA VAL A 21 24.68 12.96 18.86
C VAL A 21 23.75 13.12 17.64
N SER A 22 24.18 12.58 16.51
CA SER A 22 23.25 12.16 15.46
C SER A 22 22.51 10.93 16.01
N GLY A 23 21.50 11.18 16.84
CA GLY A 23 20.55 10.16 17.19
C GLY A 23 20.00 9.60 15.90
N LYS A 24 20.36 8.36 15.52
CA LYS A 24 19.55 7.56 14.61
C LYS A 24 18.17 7.55 15.25
N LEU A 25 17.29 8.47 14.80
CA LEU A 25 15.86 8.33 15.01
C LEU A 25 15.56 6.91 14.53
N ASN A 26 15.25 6.00 15.46
CA ASN A 26 14.76 4.68 15.12
C ASN A 26 13.51 4.90 14.27
N ALA A 27 13.70 4.90 12.96
CA ALA A 27 12.60 5.02 12.01
C ALA A 27 11.66 3.85 12.33
N LYS A 28 10.48 4.18 12.85
CA LYS A 28 9.49 3.19 13.25
C LYS A 28 9.20 2.32 12.04
N GLU A 29 9.63 1.06 12.08
CA GLU A 29 9.31 0.11 11.03
C GLU A 29 7.81 -0.09 10.95
N ARG A 30 7.31 -0.10 9.73
CA ARG A 30 5.93 -0.37 9.37
C ARG A 30 5.89 -1.69 8.62
N HIS A 31 4.83 -2.45 8.78
CA HIS A 31 4.65 -3.63 7.97
C HIS A 31 3.31 -3.59 7.25
N ILE A 32 3.34 -4.09 6.04
CA ILE A 32 2.17 -4.35 5.21
C ILE A 32 2.15 -5.83 4.86
N HIS A 33 1.04 -6.30 4.32
CA HIS A 33 0.95 -7.66 3.79
C HIS A 33 0.46 -7.61 2.35
N LEU A 34 1.08 -8.39 1.47
CA LEU A 34 0.50 -8.76 0.19
C LEU A 34 -0.29 -10.05 0.38
N ILE A 35 -1.51 -10.06 -0.15
CA ILE A 35 -2.41 -11.20 -0.07
C ILE A 35 -2.71 -11.68 -1.48
N SER A 36 -2.32 -12.91 -1.80
CA SER A 36 -2.66 -13.54 -3.08
C SER A 36 -3.74 -14.60 -2.90
N THR A 37 -4.82 -14.46 -3.64
CA THR A 37 -5.90 -15.45 -3.73
C THR A 37 -5.75 -16.37 -4.94
N GLY A 38 -4.55 -16.43 -5.53
CA GLY A 38 -4.20 -17.25 -6.68
C GLY A 38 -4.24 -16.51 -8.01
N TRP A 39 -5.15 -15.60 -8.21
CA TRP A 39 -5.30 -14.80 -9.46
C TRP A 39 -5.31 -13.29 -9.24
N HIS A 40 -5.46 -12.86 -8.00
CA HIS A 40 -5.53 -11.45 -7.57
C HIS A 40 -4.63 -11.19 -6.37
N VAL A 41 -4.00 -10.01 -6.33
CA VAL A 41 -3.20 -9.56 -5.19
C VAL A 41 -3.78 -8.28 -4.60
N GLY A 42 -4.08 -8.32 -3.28
CA GLY A 42 -4.45 -7.17 -2.47
C GLY A 42 -3.32 -6.74 -1.53
N ILE A 43 -3.41 -5.52 -1.02
CA ILE A 43 -2.46 -4.94 -0.06
C ILE A 43 -3.20 -4.70 1.25
N VAL A 44 -2.71 -5.29 2.36
CA VAL A 44 -3.25 -5.06 3.70
C VAL A 44 -2.32 -4.14 4.47
N VAL A 45 -2.90 -3.09 5.04
CA VAL A 45 -2.20 -2.09 5.86
C VAL A 45 -2.86 -1.98 7.24
N PRO A 46 -2.11 -1.69 8.31
CA PRO A 46 -2.69 -1.41 9.63
C PRO A 46 -3.45 -0.08 9.62
N VAL A 47 -4.60 -0.04 10.30
CA VAL A 47 -5.40 1.19 10.46
C VAL A 47 -4.87 2.01 11.63
N ASP A 48 -3.97 2.92 11.33
CA ASP A 48 -3.38 3.85 12.30
C ASP A 48 -3.60 5.32 11.91
N ASN A 49 -3.05 6.24 12.70
CA ASN A 49 -3.21 7.67 12.46
C ASN A 49 -2.51 8.14 11.17
N ILE A 50 -1.46 7.44 10.70
CA ILE A 50 -0.80 7.79 9.42
C ILE A 50 -1.71 7.39 8.27
N LEU A 51 -2.26 6.17 8.29
CA LEU A 51 -3.23 5.75 7.29
C LEU A 51 -4.42 6.71 7.22
N LYS A 52 -5.03 7.03 8.37
CA LYS A 52 -6.22 7.91 8.43
C LYS A 52 -5.98 9.30 7.84
N ARG A 53 -4.77 9.86 8.02
CA ARG A 53 -4.41 11.16 7.43
C ARG A 53 -4.18 11.09 5.92
N ASN A 54 -3.59 10.00 5.43
CA ASN A 54 -3.23 9.84 4.02
C ASN A 54 -4.35 9.23 3.17
N LEU A 55 -5.23 8.42 3.79
CA LEU A 55 -6.34 7.74 3.14
C LEU A 55 -7.63 7.95 3.94
N PRO A 56 -8.32 9.10 3.73
CA PRO A 56 -9.54 9.46 4.49
C PRO A 56 -10.65 8.41 4.39
N GLU A 57 -10.69 7.63 3.31
CA GLU A 57 -11.64 6.54 3.09
C GLU A 57 -11.59 5.49 4.22
N SER A 58 -10.45 5.34 4.88
CA SER A 58 -10.27 4.45 6.05
C SER A 58 -11.14 4.83 7.23
N LEU A 59 -11.57 6.10 7.35
CA LEU A 59 -12.50 6.57 8.40
C LEU A 59 -13.89 5.94 8.27
N SER A 60 -14.22 5.39 7.11
CA SER A 60 -15.46 4.62 6.90
C SER A 60 -15.48 3.28 7.64
N PHE A 61 -14.35 2.85 8.20
CA PHE A 61 -14.18 1.57 8.88
C PHE A 61 -13.67 1.77 10.33
N PRO A 62 -14.45 2.42 11.21
CA PRO A 62 -13.96 2.90 12.51
C PRO A 62 -13.54 1.78 13.48
N LYS A 63 -14.01 0.54 13.25
CA LYS A 63 -13.67 -0.64 14.07
C LYS A 63 -12.57 -1.51 13.46
N ALA A 64 -12.05 -1.15 12.27
CA ALA A 64 -11.04 -1.95 11.62
C ALA A 64 -9.66 -1.75 12.25
N GLY A 65 -8.95 -2.85 12.51
CA GLY A 65 -7.54 -2.87 12.83
C GLY A 65 -6.64 -2.91 11.59
N PHE A 66 -7.19 -3.44 10.49
CA PHE A 66 -6.54 -3.57 9.19
C PHE A 66 -7.48 -3.14 8.07
N LEU A 67 -6.90 -2.67 6.97
CA LEU A 67 -7.59 -2.34 5.74
C LEU A 67 -6.93 -3.10 4.57
N GLU A 68 -7.68 -3.97 3.92
CA GLU A 68 -7.29 -4.53 2.63
C GLU A 68 -7.71 -3.56 1.54
N ILE A 69 -6.80 -3.33 0.60
CA ILE A 69 -6.92 -2.39 -0.51
C ILE A 69 -6.57 -3.13 -1.78
N SER A 70 -7.50 -3.15 -2.71
CA SER A 70 -7.29 -3.77 -4.01
C SER A 70 -7.90 -2.94 -5.13
N TRP A 71 -7.40 -3.14 -6.35
CA TRP A 71 -7.80 -2.42 -7.54
C TRP A 71 -8.16 -3.43 -8.63
N GLY A 72 -9.18 -3.15 -9.42
CA GLY A 72 -9.58 -4.07 -10.47
C GLY A 72 -10.58 -3.48 -11.45
N GLU A 73 -11.00 -4.28 -12.40
CA GLU A 73 -12.02 -3.95 -13.38
C GLU A 73 -13.38 -3.82 -12.71
N LYS A 74 -14.12 -2.76 -13.07
CA LYS A 74 -15.33 -2.37 -12.34
C LYS A 74 -16.43 -3.42 -12.39
N ASP A 75 -16.81 -3.83 -13.58
CA ASP A 75 -17.99 -4.68 -13.78
C ASP A 75 -17.72 -6.13 -13.30
N PHE A 76 -16.51 -6.64 -13.58
CA PHE A 76 -16.09 -7.95 -13.08
C PHE A 76 -16.00 -8.00 -11.54
N TYR A 77 -15.41 -6.96 -10.95
CA TYR A 77 -15.18 -6.92 -9.49
C TYR A 77 -16.48 -6.75 -8.70
N GLN A 78 -17.48 -6.09 -9.28
CA GLN A 78 -18.79 -5.85 -8.66
C GLN A 78 -19.84 -6.90 -9.03
N ALA A 79 -19.51 -7.84 -9.93
CA ALA A 79 -20.43 -8.89 -10.33
C ALA A 79 -20.72 -9.84 -9.16
N SER A 80 -22.00 -10.19 -8.97
CA SER A 80 -22.41 -11.21 -7.99
C SER A 80 -21.99 -12.63 -8.39
N ASP A 81 -21.82 -12.87 -9.70
CA ASP A 81 -21.37 -14.14 -10.27
C ASP A 81 -20.40 -13.84 -11.45
N PRO A 82 -19.12 -13.56 -11.14
CA PRO A 82 -18.15 -13.21 -12.16
C PRO A 82 -17.82 -14.41 -13.05
N SER A 83 -18.04 -14.27 -14.36
CA SER A 83 -17.79 -15.33 -15.33
C SER A 83 -16.40 -15.21 -15.97
N PHE A 84 -15.91 -16.34 -16.51
CA PHE A 84 -14.67 -16.36 -17.29
C PHE A 84 -14.74 -15.43 -18.53
N VAL A 85 -15.91 -15.33 -19.17
CA VAL A 85 -16.14 -14.41 -20.29
C VAL A 85 -16.00 -12.96 -19.88
N MET A 86 -16.48 -12.57 -18.71
CA MET A 86 -16.28 -11.21 -18.17
C MET A 86 -14.80 -10.93 -17.93
N ALA A 87 -14.07 -11.86 -17.31
CA ALA A 87 -12.64 -11.72 -17.07
C ALA A 87 -11.86 -11.57 -18.39
N PHE A 88 -12.17 -12.38 -19.38
CA PHE A 88 -11.54 -12.33 -20.71
C PHE A 88 -11.84 -11.01 -21.43
N ASN A 89 -13.09 -10.57 -21.43
CA ASN A 89 -13.49 -9.28 -22.01
C ASN A 89 -12.80 -8.11 -21.31
N ALA A 90 -12.69 -8.14 -19.97
CA ALA A 90 -11.99 -7.13 -19.20
C ALA A 90 -10.51 -6.99 -19.61
N LEU A 91 -9.85 -8.06 -19.97
CA LEU A 91 -8.47 -8.04 -20.45
C LEU A 91 -8.34 -7.45 -21.86
N LEU A 92 -9.31 -7.70 -22.74
CA LEU A 92 -9.28 -7.27 -24.13
C LEU A 92 -9.82 -5.85 -24.35
N THR A 93 -10.64 -5.35 -23.42
CA THR A 93 -11.24 -4.01 -23.50
C THR A 93 -10.58 -3.06 -22.50
N SER A 94 -10.53 -1.78 -22.83
CA SER A 94 -10.08 -0.76 -21.89
C SER A 94 -11.29 -0.27 -21.07
N SER A 95 -11.51 -0.88 -19.89
CA SER A 95 -12.68 -0.67 -19.04
C SER A 95 -12.41 0.21 -17.80
N PRO A 96 -13.45 0.81 -17.19
CA PRO A 96 -13.32 1.52 -15.92
C PRO A 96 -12.80 0.62 -14.80
N SER A 97 -12.10 1.22 -13.84
CA SER A 97 -11.58 0.51 -12.67
C SER A 97 -12.19 1.01 -11.37
N VAL A 98 -12.12 0.17 -10.33
CA VAL A 98 -12.52 0.47 -8.97
C VAL A 98 -11.43 0.09 -7.97
N ILE A 99 -11.44 0.77 -6.82
CA ILE A 99 -10.73 0.34 -5.61
C ILE A 99 -11.75 -0.31 -4.70
N HIS A 100 -11.45 -1.50 -4.24
CA HIS A 100 -12.14 -2.17 -3.14
C HIS A 100 -11.38 -1.93 -1.85
N LEU A 101 -12.11 -1.51 -0.82
CA LEU A 101 -11.61 -1.41 0.56
C LEU A 101 -12.37 -2.41 1.43
N TYR A 102 -11.64 -3.23 2.19
CA TYR A 102 -12.21 -4.13 3.19
C TYR A 102 -11.55 -3.91 4.55
N GLY A 103 -12.33 -3.44 5.52
CA GLY A 103 -11.92 -3.22 6.90
C GLY A 103 -12.24 -4.41 7.78
N PHE A 104 -11.26 -4.91 8.55
CA PHE A 104 -11.41 -6.04 9.45
C PHE A 104 -10.57 -5.87 10.72
N SER A 105 -10.92 -6.61 11.80
CA SER A 105 -10.25 -6.50 13.12
C SER A 105 -9.42 -7.72 13.48
N ASN A 106 -9.75 -8.89 12.93
CA ASN A 106 -9.04 -10.13 13.19
C ASN A 106 -7.63 -10.10 12.60
N GLY A 107 -6.77 -11.03 13.04
CA GLY A 107 -5.42 -11.17 12.46
C GLY A 107 -5.47 -11.50 10.97
N VAL A 108 -4.53 -10.96 10.19
CA VAL A 108 -4.48 -11.13 8.73
C VAL A 108 -4.52 -12.61 8.32
N ASN A 109 -3.76 -13.47 9.01
CA ASN A 109 -3.72 -14.91 8.72
C ASN A 109 -5.04 -15.63 9.00
N LEU A 110 -5.87 -15.11 9.90
CA LEU A 110 -7.19 -15.69 10.18
C LEU A 110 -8.22 -15.30 9.12
N VAL A 111 -8.13 -14.05 8.61
CA VAL A 111 -9.06 -13.56 7.59
C VAL A 111 -8.73 -14.15 6.22
N PHE A 112 -7.47 -14.36 5.94
CA PHE A 112 -6.95 -14.85 4.64
C PHE A 112 -6.30 -16.22 4.77
N GLU A 113 -6.90 -17.15 5.52
CA GLU A 113 -6.34 -18.48 5.83
C GLU A 113 -5.97 -19.34 4.61
N LYS A 114 -6.66 -19.10 3.47
CA LYS A 114 -6.44 -19.84 2.19
C LYS A 114 -5.57 -19.08 1.20
N ALA A 115 -5.10 -17.89 1.56
CA ALA A 115 -4.30 -17.05 0.69
C ALA A 115 -2.80 -17.21 0.98
N GLU A 116 -1.97 -16.98 -0.01
CA GLU A 116 -0.56 -16.73 0.23
C GLU A 116 -0.38 -15.32 0.81
N ILE A 117 0.41 -15.20 1.87
CA ILE A 117 0.63 -13.95 2.58
C ILE A 117 2.13 -13.65 2.64
N ILE A 118 2.55 -12.49 2.12
CA ILE A 118 3.91 -11.99 2.27
C ILE A 118 3.88 -10.73 3.14
N LYS A 119 4.58 -10.76 4.28
CA LYS A 119 4.78 -9.58 5.13
C LYS A 119 5.99 -8.79 4.65
N ILE A 120 5.83 -7.49 4.42
CA ILE A 120 6.88 -6.58 3.97
C ILE A 120 7.09 -5.50 5.03
N ASN A 121 8.35 -5.34 5.48
CA ASN A 121 8.74 -4.26 6.38
C ASN A 121 9.15 -3.03 5.57
N LEU A 122 8.62 -1.88 5.94
CA LEU A 122 8.85 -0.59 5.30
C LEU A 122 9.34 0.41 6.34
N ASN A 123 10.27 1.28 5.96
CA ASN A 123 10.51 2.49 6.70
C ASN A 123 9.33 3.48 6.50
N GLU A 124 9.27 4.52 7.32
CA GLU A 124 8.14 5.47 7.31
C GLU A 124 8.02 6.25 5.99
N GLY A 125 9.14 6.59 5.33
CA GLY A 125 9.14 7.24 4.01
C GLY A 125 8.55 6.35 2.93
N ASN A 126 8.98 5.09 2.87
CA ASN A 126 8.47 4.09 1.93
C ASN A 126 6.97 3.78 2.16
N TYR A 127 6.55 3.71 3.42
CA TYR A 127 5.13 3.56 3.76
C TYR A 127 4.31 4.77 3.29
N SER A 128 4.82 5.99 3.50
CA SER A 128 4.16 7.21 3.02
C SER A 128 4.06 7.26 1.49
N ASN A 129 5.08 6.81 0.77
CA ASN A 129 5.07 6.71 -0.69
C ASN A 129 4.00 5.72 -1.18
N LEU A 130 3.88 4.55 -0.52
CA LEU A 130 2.81 3.58 -0.79
C LEU A 130 1.42 4.23 -0.63
N LEU A 131 1.19 4.89 0.52
CA LEU A 131 -0.11 5.52 0.79
C LEU A 131 -0.43 6.65 -0.20
N ASN A 132 0.57 7.42 -0.61
CA ASN A 132 0.42 8.46 -1.63
C ASN A 132 0.05 7.87 -3.01
N PHE A 133 0.67 6.76 -3.40
CA PHE A 133 0.30 6.03 -4.63
C PHE A 133 -1.15 5.55 -4.56
N ILE A 134 -1.54 4.91 -3.45
CA ILE A 134 -2.91 4.44 -3.22
C ILE A 134 -3.89 5.62 -3.25
N HIS A 135 -3.58 6.72 -2.54
CA HIS A 135 -4.41 7.92 -2.51
C HIS A 135 -4.67 8.49 -3.91
N LYS A 136 -3.63 8.55 -4.75
CA LYS A 136 -3.73 9.01 -6.15
C LYS A 136 -4.50 8.06 -7.06
N SER A 137 -4.70 6.81 -6.65
CA SER A 137 -5.48 5.83 -7.41
C SER A 137 -6.99 6.07 -7.34
N PHE A 138 -7.49 6.89 -6.40
CA PHE A 138 -8.91 7.24 -6.30
C PHE A 138 -9.30 8.37 -7.26
N ILE A 139 -10.47 8.26 -7.89
CA ILE A 139 -11.14 9.41 -8.52
C ILE A 139 -11.77 10.25 -7.42
N ARG A 140 -11.44 11.55 -7.41
CA ARG A 140 -11.94 12.49 -6.41
C ARG A 140 -12.88 13.52 -7.03
N ASN A 141 -13.91 13.87 -6.27
CA ASN A 141 -14.81 14.98 -6.58
C ASN A 141 -14.09 16.33 -6.38
N ALA A 142 -14.70 17.43 -6.84
CA ALA A 142 -14.15 18.78 -6.68
C ALA A 142 -13.90 19.18 -5.21
N ASN A 143 -14.64 18.61 -4.25
CA ASN A 143 -14.46 18.82 -2.82
C ASN A 143 -13.39 17.91 -2.19
N GLY A 144 -12.65 17.14 -3.00
CA GLY A 144 -11.61 16.23 -2.54
C GLY A 144 -12.09 14.86 -2.01
N SER A 145 -13.41 14.63 -1.90
CA SER A 145 -13.94 13.32 -1.48
C SER A 145 -13.79 12.28 -2.58
N SER A 146 -13.56 11.01 -2.22
CA SER A 146 -13.57 9.91 -3.18
C SER A 146 -14.96 9.57 -3.64
N ARG A 147 -15.10 9.22 -4.91
CA ARG A 147 -16.37 8.83 -5.49
C ARG A 147 -16.74 7.41 -5.10
N LEU A 148 -17.73 7.27 -4.20
CA LEU A 148 -18.28 5.99 -3.79
C LEU A 148 -19.10 5.38 -4.93
N GLU A 149 -18.83 4.10 -5.24
CA GLU A 149 -19.58 3.31 -6.24
C GLU A 149 -20.63 2.39 -5.58
N GLY A 150 -20.43 2.01 -4.32
CA GLY A 150 -21.38 1.17 -3.60
C GLY A 150 -20.77 0.30 -2.52
N PRO A 151 -21.57 -0.66 -1.99
CA PRO A 151 -21.09 -1.64 -1.03
C PRO A 151 -20.05 -2.55 -1.71
N GLY A 152 -19.03 -2.95 -0.94
CA GLY A 152 -18.04 -3.93 -1.39
C GLY A 152 -18.52 -5.38 -1.16
N LEU A 153 -17.65 -6.32 -1.44
CA LEU A 153 -17.94 -7.77 -1.41
C LEU A 153 -18.41 -8.29 -0.04
N TYR A 154 -18.05 -7.59 1.05
CA TYR A 154 -18.38 -7.99 2.43
C TYR A 154 -19.45 -7.06 3.07
N GLY A 155 -20.23 -6.39 2.22
CA GLY A 155 -21.31 -5.47 2.63
C GLY A 155 -20.80 -4.08 3.06
N ILE A 156 -21.69 -3.08 3.03
CA ILE A 156 -21.35 -1.65 3.19
C ILE A 156 -20.69 -1.30 4.54
N LYS A 157 -20.93 -2.09 5.58
CA LYS A 157 -20.33 -1.86 6.90
C LYS A 157 -18.85 -2.24 6.93
N ASN A 158 -18.47 -3.27 6.18
CA ASN A 158 -17.14 -3.86 6.21
C ASN A 158 -16.34 -3.57 4.95
N SER A 159 -16.99 -3.32 3.81
CA SER A 159 -16.29 -3.06 2.56
C SER A 159 -17.03 -2.10 1.65
N ARG A 160 -16.29 -1.42 0.76
CA ARG A 160 -16.81 -0.42 -0.19
C ARG A 160 -16.02 -0.42 -1.47
N PHE A 161 -16.72 -0.11 -2.56
CA PHE A 161 -16.10 0.20 -3.84
C PHE A 161 -16.05 1.70 -4.08
N TYR A 162 -14.93 2.17 -4.63
CA TYR A 162 -14.74 3.56 -5.03
C TYR A 162 -14.25 3.60 -6.49
N SER A 163 -14.65 4.63 -7.26
CA SER A 163 -14.12 4.87 -8.60
C SER A 163 -12.61 5.04 -8.55
N ALA A 164 -11.89 4.39 -9.46
CA ALA A 164 -10.44 4.44 -9.52
C ALA A 164 -9.93 5.11 -10.80
N ASN A 165 -8.75 5.72 -10.68
CA ASN A 165 -7.96 6.18 -11.81
C ASN A 165 -7.33 5.00 -12.55
N GLY A 166 -7.14 5.16 -13.84
CA GLY A 166 -6.63 4.13 -14.74
C GLY A 166 -7.73 3.32 -15.40
N LYS A 167 -7.36 2.63 -16.45
CA LYS A 167 -8.22 1.70 -17.18
C LYS A 167 -7.68 0.31 -17.02
N PHE A 168 -8.57 -0.65 -16.78
CA PHE A 168 -8.20 -2.06 -16.72
C PHE A 168 -8.04 -2.62 -18.14
N HIS A 169 -6.98 -3.31 -18.40
CA HIS A 169 -6.68 -4.03 -19.65
C HIS A 169 -5.48 -4.97 -19.44
N LEU A 170 -5.15 -5.80 -20.43
CA LEU A 170 -4.10 -6.85 -20.35
C LEU A 170 -2.75 -6.33 -19.80
N LEU A 171 -2.34 -5.11 -20.12
CA LEU A 171 -1.08 -4.52 -19.65
C LEU A 171 -1.24 -3.69 -18.35
N ASN A 172 -2.45 -3.56 -17.83
CA ASN A 172 -2.76 -2.83 -16.60
C ASN A 172 -3.84 -3.57 -15.81
N THR A 173 -3.42 -4.61 -15.11
CA THR A 173 -4.26 -5.51 -14.29
C THR A 173 -4.19 -5.16 -12.80
N CYS A 174 -4.96 -5.85 -11.97
CA CYS A 174 -4.85 -5.76 -10.51
C CYS A 174 -3.43 -6.05 -10.01
N ASN A 175 -2.74 -7.03 -10.62
CA ASN A 175 -1.40 -7.43 -10.22
C ASN A 175 -0.34 -6.39 -10.62
N THR A 176 -0.46 -5.77 -11.80
CA THR A 176 0.42 -4.66 -12.20
C THR A 176 0.18 -3.40 -11.35
N TRP A 177 -1.06 -3.12 -10.94
CA TRP A 177 -1.35 -2.04 -10.00
C TRP A 177 -0.70 -2.31 -8.63
N ALA A 178 -0.86 -3.52 -8.08
CA ALA A 178 -0.23 -3.92 -6.83
C ALA A 178 1.31 -3.85 -6.91
N ALA A 179 1.91 -4.29 -8.02
CA ALA A 179 3.35 -4.18 -8.28
C ALA A 179 3.82 -2.71 -8.28
N ASN A 180 3.09 -1.81 -8.95
CA ASN A 180 3.37 -0.38 -8.93
C ASN A 180 3.29 0.20 -7.51
N ALA A 181 2.28 -0.21 -6.72
CA ALA A 181 2.12 0.23 -5.35
C ALA A 181 3.33 -0.13 -4.48
N ILE A 182 3.78 -1.41 -4.51
CA ILE A 182 4.92 -1.86 -3.71
C ILE A 182 6.26 -1.34 -4.24
N THR A 183 6.38 -1.07 -5.53
CA THR A 183 7.56 -0.42 -6.11
C THR A 183 7.68 1.03 -5.60
N ASN A 184 6.58 1.75 -5.49
CA ASN A 184 6.56 3.06 -4.83
C ASN A 184 6.94 2.97 -3.34
N ALA A 185 6.69 1.83 -2.71
CA ALA A 185 7.17 1.53 -1.36
C ALA A 185 8.65 1.10 -1.29
N GLY A 186 9.40 1.19 -2.38
CA GLY A 186 10.82 0.87 -2.45
C GLY A 186 11.13 -0.63 -2.57
N VAL A 187 10.15 -1.48 -2.84
CA VAL A 187 10.37 -2.90 -3.15
C VAL A 187 10.76 -3.03 -4.62
N LYS A 188 11.88 -3.67 -4.91
CA LYS A 188 12.33 -3.90 -6.28
C LYS A 188 11.53 -5.07 -6.88
N VAL A 189 10.82 -4.82 -7.97
CA VAL A 189 10.05 -5.80 -8.72
C VAL A 189 10.41 -5.70 -10.19
N ASP A 190 10.68 -6.83 -10.84
CA ASP A 190 10.84 -6.89 -12.29
C ASP A 190 9.45 -7.01 -12.94
N PHE A 191 9.10 -6.01 -13.74
CA PHE A 191 7.78 -5.91 -14.37
C PHE A 191 7.56 -6.88 -15.54
N GLN A 192 8.57 -7.64 -15.98
CA GLN A 192 8.44 -8.54 -17.12
C GLN A 192 7.49 -9.73 -16.86
N ASN A 193 7.29 -10.11 -15.57
CA ASN A 193 6.57 -11.34 -15.19
C ASN A 193 5.33 -11.13 -14.31
N ILE A 194 4.86 -9.88 -14.10
CA ILE A 194 3.82 -9.57 -13.10
C ILE A 194 2.39 -9.52 -13.61
N VAL A 195 2.10 -10.03 -14.80
CA VAL A 195 0.71 -10.12 -15.29
C VAL A 195 -0.14 -11.02 -14.40
N THR A 196 0.46 -12.04 -13.79
CA THR A 196 -0.20 -12.97 -12.88
C THR A 196 0.10 -12.67 -11.41
N ALA A 197 -0.79 -13.11 -10.52
CA ALA A 197 -0.58 -12.99 -9.07
C ALA A 197 0.68 -13.76 -8.63
N GLU A 198 0.88 -14.99 -9.13
CA GLU A 198 2.08 -15.80 -8.84
C GLU A 198 3.36 -15.11 -9.31
N GLY A 199 3.36 -14.51 -10.51
CA GLY A 199 4.50 -13.74 -11.00
C GLY A 199 4.89 -12.63 -10.03
N LEU A 200 3.92 -11.82 -9.58
CA LEU A 200 4.16 -10.75 -8.62
C LEU A 200 4.67 -11.30 -7.26
N MET A 201 4.02 -12.32 -6.72
CA MET A 201 4.42 -12.89 -5.42
C MET A 201 5.82 -13.49 -5.48
N SER A 202 6.18 -14.16 -6.59
CA SER A 202 7.52 -14.70 -6.82
C SER A 202 8.59 -13.61 -6.88
N GLU A 203 8.34 -12.51 -7.61
CA GLU A 203 9.26 -11.37 -7.67
C GLU A 203 9.49 -10.73 -6.30
N VAL A 204 8.43 -10.58 -5.50
CA VAL A 204 8.53 -10.05 -4.14
C VAL A 204 9.35 -10.98 -3.25
N ARG A 205 9.10 -12.29 -3.27
CA ARG A 205 9.91 -13.29 -2.52
C ARG A 205 11.39 -13.18 -2.89
N ASN A 206 11.70 -13.14 -4.19
CA ASN A 206 13.06 -13.03 -4.69
C ASN A 206 13.74 -11.71 -4.24
N SER A 207 13.01 -10.61 -4.21
CA SER A 207 13.54 -9.32 -3.77
C SER A 207 13.88 -9.29 -2.28
N MET A 208 13.18 -10.09 -1.47
CA MET A 208 13.43 -10.20 -0.02
C MET A 208 14.64 -11.08 0.30
N LEU A 209 14.94 -12.07 -0.55
CA LEU A 209 16.11 -12.95 -0.39
C LEU A 209 17.43 -12.27 -0.79
N LYS A 210 17.39 -11.20 -1.57
CA LYS A 210 18.57 -10.45 -2.05
C LYS A 210 19.01 -9.31 -1.12
N LYS A 211 18.34 -9.15 0.04
CA LYS A 211 18.71 -8.19 1.09
C LYS A 211 19.55 -8.86 2.17
#